data_d6d9a0c613fd90a009b91c5e9ae48c0b
#
_entry.id   d6d9a0c613fd90a009b91c5e9ae48c0b
#
_cell.length_a   1.000
_cell.length_b   1.000
_cell.length_c   1.000
_cell.angle_alpha   90.00
_cell.angle_beta   90.00
_cell.angle_gamma   90.00
#
_symmetry.space_group_name_H-M   'P 1'
#
loop_
_entity.id
_entity.type
_entity.pdbx_description
1 polymer ?
#
loop_
_entity_poly.entity_id
_entity_poly.type
_entity_poly.pdbx_seq_one_letter_code
_entity_poly.pdbx_strand_id
1 'polypeptide(L)'
;MLELEEQVNQLINQILLKAENQHELLIGQCRSQVKLTNTQEHILMLLSEGRKTNSELAKTLNVSQAAVTKAVKTLVKEGMLEAKKDKDDGRVTYFVLKQEAKPIAQEHEEHHQETLGVYRSVLDQFDNQERQVIGRFLTKLAEKIEE
;
A
#
# COMPACT_ATOMS: atom_id res chain seq x y z
N MET A 1 32.40 -10.17 5.95
CA MET A 1 31.14 -9.92 5.23
C MET A 1 30.06 -10.82 5.80
N LEU A 2 28.89 -10.28 6.04
CA LEU A 2 27.76 -11.08 6.51
C LEU A 2 27.27 -12.04 5.43
N GLU A 3 26.82 -13.20 5.85
CA GLU A 3 26.15 -14.13 4.94
C GLU A 3 24.84 -13.49 4.42
N LEU A 4 24.39 -13.93 3.26
CA LEU A 4 23.21 -13.32 2.63
C LEU A 4 21.94 -13.46 3.48
N GLU A 5 21.75 -14.60 4.14
CA GLU A 5 20.59 -14.78 5.02
C GLU A 5 20.62 -13.81 6.20
N GLU A 6 21.79 -13.49 6.72
CA GLU A 6 21.90 -12.49 7.79
C GLU A 6 21.61 -11.09 7.28
N GLN A 7 22.02 -10.78 6.05
CA GLN A 7 21.70 -9.49 5.41
C GLN A 7 20.21 -9.33 5.19
N VAL A 8 19.54 -10.38 4.74
CA VAL A 8 18.08 -10.38 4.57
C VAL A 8 17.40 -10.14 5.91
N ASN A 9 17.82 -10.86 6.95
CA ASN A 9 17.23 -10.73 8.29
C ASN A 9 17.40 -9.31 8.83
N GLN A 10 18.60 -8.74 8.69
CA GLN A 10 18.86 -7.37 9.14
C GLN A 10 18.01 -6.36 8.40
N LEU A 11 17.87 -6.50 7.08
CA LEU A 11 17.05 -5.59 6.29
C LEU A 11 15.59 -5.64 6.72
N ILE A 12 15.03 -6.83 6.89
CA ILE A 12 13.64 -6.98 7.32
C ILE A 12 13.43 -6.36 8.70
N ASN A 13 14.37 -6.58 9.63
CA ASN A 13 14.27 -5.97 10.95
C ASN A 13 14.32 -4.45 10.89
N GLN A 14 15.17 -3.88 10.04
CA GLN A 14 15.21 -2.43 9.84
C GLN A 14 13.88 -1.90 9.30
N ILE A 15 13.27 -2.62 8.35
CA ILE A 15 11.99 -2.26 7.79
C ILE A 15 10.90 -2.26 8.88
N LEU A 16 10.86 -3.30 9.69
CA LEU A 16 9.86 -3.42 10.77
C LEU A 16 10.00 -2.29 11.78
N LEU A 17 11.22 -1.95 12.16
CA LEU A 17 11.47 -0.87 13.12
C LEU A 17 11.08 0.50 12.56
N LYS A 18 11.40 0.77 11.29
CA LYS A 18 11.03 2.04 10.66
C LYS A 18 9.52 2.15 10.45
N ALA A 19 8.87 1.06 10.09
CA ALA A 19 7.43 1.06 9.81
C ALA A 19 6.58 1.43 11.03
N GLU A 20 7.10 1.25 12.23
CA GLU A 20 6.41 1.67 13.45
C GLU A 20 6.20 3.18 13.52
N ASN A 21 7.06 3.96 12.85
CA ASN A 21 7.11 5.42 12.95
C ASN A 21 6.87 6.15 11.63
N GLN A 22 6.76 5.44 10.50
CA GLN A 22 6.65 6.05 9.18
C GLN A 22 5.67 5.30 8.29
N HIS A 23 4.95 6.02 7.47
CA HIS A 23 4.05 5.43 6.46
C HIS A 23 4.83 4.98 5.23
N GLU A 24 5.87 5.71 4.85
CA GLU A 24 6.77 5.34 3.77
C GLU A 24 8.20 5.19 4.32
N LEU A 25 8.87 4.11 3.93
CA LEU A 25 10.18 3.76 4.50
C LEU A 25 11.31 4.70 4.10
N LEU A 26 11.34 5.09 2.84
CA LEU A 26 12.48 5.81 2.28
C LEU A 26 12.30 7.31 2.22
N ILE A 27 11.07 7.78 2.05
CA ILE A 27 10.77 9.19 1.85
C ILE A 27 10.20 9.83 3.12
N GLY A 28 9.73 8.99 4.06
CA GLY A 28 9.18 9.44 5.33
C GLY A 28 7.68 9.67 5.24
N GLN A 29 7.16 10.56 6.07
CA GLN A 29 5.73 10.83 6.15
C GLN A 29 5.27 11.76 5.04
N CYS A 30 4.04 11.59 4.58
CA CYS A 30 3.41 12.54 3.68
C CYS A 30 3.29 13.92 4.32
N ARG A 31 3.26 14.95 3.48
CA ARG A 31 3.16 16.33 3.92
C ARG A 31 1.77 16.68 4.47
N SER A 32 0.78 15.87 4.09
CA SER A 32 -0.58 16.02 4.61
C SER A 32 -0.58 15.87 6.13
N GLN A 33 -1.39 16.70 6.80
CA GLN A 33 -1.54 16.64 8.25
C GLN A 33 -2.44 15.48 8.69
N VAL A 34 -3.06 14.79 7.74
CA VAL A 34 -3.93 13.66 8.01
C VAL A 34 -3.06 12.42 8.25
N LYS A 35 -3.21 11.83 9.43
CA LYS A 35 -2.50 10.60 9.78
C LYS A 35 -3.31 9.41 9.34
N LEU A 36 -2.77 8.64 8.40
CA LEU A 36 -3.40 7.44 7.86
C LEU A 36 -2.48 6.24 8.05
N THR A 37 -3.09 5.07 8.24
CA THR A 37 -2.33 3.82 8.21
C THR A 37 -1.96 3.48 6.77
N ASN A 38 -1.00 2.58 6.57
CA ASN A 38 -0.65 2.12 5.23
C ASN A 38 -1.86 1.54 4.48
N THR A 39 -2.68 0.76 5.17
CA THR A 39 -3.90 0.19 4.57
C THR A 39 -4.84 1.30 4.11
N GLN A 40 -5.06 2.30 4.94
CA GLN A 40 -5.93 3.43 4.59
C GLN A 40 -5.40 4.22 3.40
N GLU A 41 -4.10 4.50 3.37
CA GLU A 41 -3.48 5.19 2.24
C GLU A 41 -3.68 4.44 0.92
N HIS A 42 -3.43 3.14 0.94
CA HIS A 42 -3.58 2.32 -0.25
C HIS A 42 -5.04 2.22 -0.71
N ILE A 43 -5.98 2.18 0.23
CA ILE A 43 -7.41 2.22 -0.10
C ILE A 43 -7.76 3.51 -0.83
N LEU A 44 -7.30 4.66 -0.32
CA LEU A 44 -7.56 5.94 -0.98
C LEU A 44 -6.98 5.97 -2.40
N MET A 45 -5.77 5.47 -2.58
CA MET A 45 -5.14 5.41 -3.90
C MET A 45 -5.92 4.52 -4.87
N LEU A 46 -6.36 3.36 -4.41
CA LEU A 46 -7.14 2.44 -5.24
C LEU A 46 -8.50 3.04 -5.62
N LEU A 47 -9.15 3.73 -4.69
CA LEU A 47 -10.44 4.36 -4.96
C LEU A 47 -10.33 5.60 -5.83
N SER A 48 -9.15 6.19 -5.97
CA SER A 48 -8.94 7.26 -6.94
C SER A 48 -9.05 6.76 -8.38
N GLU A 49 -8.87 5.46 -8.60
CA GLU A 49 -9.00 4.82 -9.91
C GLU A 49 -10.46 4.46 -10.24
N GLY A 50 -11.34 4.43 -9.25
CA GLY A 50 -12.74 4.08 -9.41
C GLY A 50 -13.31 3.39 -8.18
N ARG A 51 -14.62 3.13 -8.20
CA ARG A 51 -15.31 2.47 -7.09
C ARG A 51 -14.83 1.03 -6.92
N LYS A 52 -14.82 0.57 -5.66
CA LYS A 52 -14.46 -0.82 -5.32
C LYS A 52 -15.28 -1.30 -4.14
N THR A 53 -15.52 -2.61 -4.12
CA THR A 53 -16.16 -3.28 -2.99
C THR A 53 -15.11 -3.65 -1.94
N ASN A 54 -15.59 -4.02 -0.75
CA ASN A 54 -14.72 -4.50 0.32
C ASN A 54 -13.88 -5.71 -0.13
N SER A 55 -14.52 -6.65 -0.82
CA SER A 55 -13.83 -7.86 -1.33
C SER A 55 -12.75 -7.53 -2.34
N GLU A 56 -13.02 -6.60 -3.26
CA GLU A 56 -12.05 -6.17 -4.26
C GLU A 56 -10.83 -5.50 -3.60
N LEU A 57 -11.08 -4.65 -2.61
CA LEU A 57 -9.99 -4.01 -1.87
C LEU A 57 -9.15 -5.02 -1.11
N ALA A 58 -9.80 -5.96 -0.41
CA ALA A 58 -9.10 -7.00 0.34
C ALA A 58 -8.21 -7.85 -0.55
N LYS A 59 -8.74 -8.23 -1.71
CA LYS A 59 -7.99 -9.04 -2.68
C LYS A 59 -6.79 -8.30 -3.24
N THR A 60 -6.99 -7.05 -3.66
CA THR A 60 -5.93 -6.25 -4.26
C THR A 60 -4.80 -5.97 -3.26
N LEU A 61 -5.16 -5.70 -2.01
CA LEU A 61 -4.18 -5.37 -0.96
C LEU A 61 -3.59 -6.62 -0.29
N ASN A 62 -4.14 -7.78 -0.58
CA ASN A 62 -3.74 -9.05 0.05
C ASN A 62 -3.86 -8.98 1.59
N VAL A 63 -4.99 -8.48 2.06
CA VAL A 63 -5.32 -8.40 3.49
C VAL A 63 -6.71 -9.01 3.72
N SER A 64 -7.07 -9.22 4.99
CA SER A 64 -8.39 -9.77 5.32
C SER A 64 -9.50 -8.76 5.03
N GLN A 65 -10.71 -9.25 4.78
CA GLN A 65 -11.88 -8.40 4.64
C GLN A 65 -12.17 -7.62 5.93
N ALA A 66 -11.88 -8.23 7.08
CA ALA A 66 -12.03 -7.56 8.37
C ALA A 66 -11.10 -6.34 8.49
N ALA A 67 -9.85 -6.46 8.02
CA ALA A 67 -8.91 -5.34 8.02
C ALA A 67 -9.39 -4.19 7.12
N VAL A 68 -9.93 -4.52 5.94
CA VAL A 68 -10.51 -3.52 5.04
C VAL A 68 -11.73 -2.87 5.68
N THR A 69 -12.63 -3.66 6.26
CA THR A 69 -13.83 -3.15 6.92
C THR A 69 -13.47 -2.13 8.01
N LYS A 70 -12.48 -2.43 8.82
CA LYS A 70 -12.01 -1.52 9.88
C LYS A 70 -11.45 -0.23 9.28
N ALA A 71 -10.60 -0.33 8.28
CA ALA A 71 -9.98 0.83 7.64
C ALA A 71 -11.02 1.71 6.95
N VAL A 72 -11.93 1.11 6.20
CA VAL A 72 -13.00 1.81 5.48
C VAL A 72 -13.94 2.51 6.45
N LYS A 73 -14.32 1.85 7.54
CA LYS A 73 -15.20 2.43 8.56
C LYS A 73 -14.62 3.75 9.10
N THR A 74 -13.33 3.76 9.40
CA THR A 74 -12.64 4.97 9.85
C THR A 74 -12.65 6.05 8.76
N LEU A 75 -12.33 5.68 7.52
CA LEU A 75 -12.30 6.62 6.41
C LEU A 75 -13.67 7.23 6.11
N VAL A 76 -14.73 6.45 6.22
CA VAL A 76 -16.10 6.95 6.07
C VAL A 76 -16.42 7.94 7.20
N LYS A 77 -16.08 7.59 8.43
CA LYS A 77 -16.29 8.44 9.60
C LYS A 77 -15.56 9.78 9.46
N GLU A 78 -14.33 9.74 8.93
CA GLU A 78 -13.52 10.95 8.72
C GLU A 78 -13.95 11.75 7.49
N GLY A 79 -14.97 11.31 6.78
CA GLY A 79 -15.50 12.04 5.63
C GLY A 79 -14.70 11.92 4.35
N MET A 80 -13.85 10.90 4.24
CA MET A 80 -13.01 10.68 3.05
C MET A 80 -13.63 9.76 2.03
N LEU A 81 -14.49 8.85 2.47
CA LEU A 81 -15.18 7.88 1.62
C LEU A 81 -16.67 7.96 1.82
N GLU A 82 -17.39 7.50 0.80
CA GLU A 82 -18.83 7.32 0.86
C GLU A 82 -19.16 5.89 0.46
N ALA A 83 -19.99 5.23 1.26
CA ALA A 83 -20.51 3.89 0.94
C ALA A 83 -21.79 4.05 0.13
N LYS A 84 -21.86 3.35 -1.00
CA LYS A 84 -23.04 3.37 -1.86
C LYS A 84 -23.46 1.95 -2.19
N LYS A 85 -24.77 1.75 -2.30
CA LYS A 85 -25.31 0.47 -2.75
C LYS A 85 -25.37 0.44 -4.27
N ASP A 86 -25.13 -0.76 -4.84
CA ASP A 86 -25.23 -0.95 -6.27
C ASP A 86 -26.70 -0.82 -6.70
N LYS A 87 -26.94 -0.13 -7.80
CA LYS A 87 -28.29 0.10 -8.32
C LYS A 87 -28.98 -1.21 -8.76
N ASP A 88 -28.21 -2.14 -9.28
CA ASP A 88 -28.73 -3.39 -9.82
C ASP A 88 -28.79 -4.50 -8.78
N ASP A 89 -27.93 -4.45 -7.75
CA ASP A 89 -27.91 -5.41 -6.65
C ASP A 89 -27.70 -4.70 -5.32
N GLY A 90 -28.78 -4.46 -4.60
CA GLY A 90 -28.76 -3.76 -3.31
C GLY A 90 -28.01 -4.49 -2.20
N ARG A 91 -27.57 -5.74 -2.45
CA ARG A 91 -26.74 -6.49 -1.49
C ARG A 91 -25.27 -6.10 -1.63
N VAL A 92 -24.88 -5.49 -2.73
CA VAL A 92 -23.52 -5.07 -3.00
C VAL A 92 -23.33 -3.62 -2.57
N THR A 93 -22.34 -3.39 -1.71
CA THR A 93 -21.92 -2.05 -1.30
C THR A 93 -20.53 -1.78 -1.88
N TYR A 94 -20.37 -0.64 -2.49
CA TYR A 94 -19.06 -0.20 -2.96
C TYR A 94 -18.71 1.15 -2.34
N PHE A 95 -17.43 1.48 -2.37
CA PHE A 95 -16.92 2.71 -1.79
C PHE A 95 -16.43 3.63 -2.89
N VAL A 96 -16.64 4.92 -2.70
CA VAL A 96 -16.17 5.96 -3.61
C VAL A 96 -15.44 7.02 -2.80
N LEU A 97 -14.43 7.61 -3.42
CA LEU A 97 -13.65 8.68 -2.82
C LEU A 97 -14.48 9.96 -2.85
N LYS A 98 -14.58 10.63 -1.70
CA LYS A 98 -15.24 11.92 -1.65
C LYS A 98 -14.35 13.00 -2.26
N GLN A 99 -14.98 14.05 -2.78
CA GLN A 99 -14.28 15.15 -3.43
C GLN A 99 -13.21 15.76 -2.51
N GLU A 100 -13.54 15.92 -1.24
CA GLU A 100 -12.64 16.50 -0.23
C GLU A 100 -11.38 15.66 0.02
N ALA A 101 -11.45 14.36 -0.25
CA ALA A 101 -10.33 13.45 -0.04
C ALA A 101 -9.45 13.28 -1.29
N LYS A 102 -9.87 13.78 -2.43
CA LYS A 102 -9.09 13.64 -3.67
C LYS A 102 -7.69 14.23 -3.59
N PRO A 103 -7.49 15.44 -3.03
CA PRO A 103 -6.14 15.97 -2.87
C PRO A 103 -5.26 15.10 -1.96
N ILE A 104 -5.84 14.49 -0.94
CA ILE A 104 -5.11 13.60 -0.01
C ILE A 104 -4.67 12.35 -0.76
N ALA A 105 -5.58 11.73 -1.51
CA ALA A 105 -5.25 10.53 -2.30
C ALA A 105 -4.18 10.84 -3.34
N GLN A 106 -4.24 11.99 -3.98
CA GLN A 106 -3.26 12.43 -4.95
C GLN A 106 -1.87 12.63 -4.32
N GLU A 107 -1.81 13.24 -3.16
CA GLU A 107 -0.55 13.42 -2.44
C GLU A 107 0.10 12.08 -2.11
N HIS A 108 -0.68 11.11 -1.64
CA HIS A 108 -0.17 9.77 -1.35
C HIS A 108 0.29 9.06 -2.61
N GLU A 109 -0.42 9.22 -3.72
CA GLU A 109 -0.01 8.65 -5.00
C GLU A 109 1.32 9.23 -5.49
N GLU A 110 1.49 10.54 -5.39
CA GLU A 110 2.73 11.21 -5.76
C GLU A 110 3.88 10.71 -4.88
N HIS A 111 3.66 10.59 -3.58
CA HIS A 111 4.64 10.07 -2.64
C HIS A 111 5.02 8.62 -2.96
N HIS A 112 4.03 7.80 -3.34
CA HIS A 112 4.27 6.43 -3.78
C HIS A 112 5.14 6.39 -5.05
N GLN A 113 4.89 7.27 -6.02
CA GLN A 113 5.70 7.35 -7.24
C GLN A 113 7.14 7.77 -6.94
N GLU A 114 7.33 8.67 -5.99
CA GLU A 114 8.68 9.05 -5.55
C GLU A 114 9.41 7.84 -4.95
N THR A 115 8.74 7.06 -4.13
CA THR A 115 9.29 5.84 -3.53
C THR A 115 9.71 4.84 -4.60
N LEU A 116 8.85 4.61 -5.60
CA LEU A 116 9.20 3.73 -6.73
C LEU A 116 10.41 4.27 -7.50
N GLY A 117 10.53 5.58 -7.61
CA GLY A 117 11.69 6.23 -8.23
C GLY A 117 12.98 5.90 -7.51
N VAL A 118 12.96 5.89 -6.17
CA VAL A 118 14.13 5.50 -5.37
C VAL A 118 14.50 4.05 -5.63
N TYR A 119 13.51 3.15 -5.67
CA TYR A 119 13.77 1.74 -5.97
C TYR A 119 14.37 1.56 -7.36
N ARG A 120 13.85 2.28 -8.36
CA ARG A 120 14.44 2.26 -9.72
C ARG A 120 15.89 2.71 -9.70
N SER A 121 16.23 3.78 -8.96
CA SER A 121 17.60 4.27 -8.84
C SER A 121 18.54 3.19 -8.30
N VAL A 122 18.08 2.44 -7.31
CA VAL A 122 18.88 1.35 -6.75
C VAL A 122 19.04 0.24 -7.79
N LEU A 123 17.94 -0.14 -8.46
CA LEU A 123 17.96 -1.21 -9.46
C LEU A 123 18.78 -0.84 -10.69
N ASP A 124 18.92 0.43 -11.02
CA ASP A 124 19.73 0.89 -12.14
C ASP A 124 21.22 0.56 -11.98
N GLN A 125 21.66 0.24 -10.77
CA GLN A 125 23.04 -0.19 -10.51
C GLN A 125 23.28 -1.65 -10.88
N PHE A 126 22.26 -2.37 -11.31
CA PHE A 126 22.31 -3.79 -11.66
C PHE A 126 21.95 -3.99 -13.12
N ASP A 127 22.61 -4.91 -13.80
CA ASP A 127 22.30 -5.23 -15.19
C ASP A 127 21.03 -6.09 -15.30
N ASN A 128 20.58 -6.33 -16.53
CA ASN A 128 19.32 -7.07 -16.75
C ASN A 128 19.34 -8.48 -16.20
N GLN A 129 20.46 -9.18 -16.28
CA GLN A 129 20.58 -10.54 -15.76
C GLN A 129 20.51 -10.53 -14.23
N GLU A 130 21.20 -9.58 -13.61
CA GLU A 130 21.18 -9.40 -12.17
C GLU A 130 19.77 -9.07 -11.68
N ARG A 131 19.06 -8.19 -12.38
CA ARG A 131 17.67 -7.83 -12.05
C ARG A 131 16.74 -9.04 -12.12
N GLN A 132 16.95 -9.94 -13.08
CA GLN A 132 16.17 -11.16 -13.16
C GLN A 132 16.39 -12.05 -11.93
N VAL A 133 17.64 -12.17 -11.47
CA VAL A 133 17.97 -12.92 -10.26
C VAL A 133 17.32 -12.27 -9.02
N ILE A 134 17.42 -10.95 -8.92
CA ILE A 134 16.78 -10.19 -7.84
C ILE A 134 15.27 -10.44 -7.84
N GLY A 135 14.63 -10.37 -9.00
CA GLY A 135 13.20 -10.62 -9.15
C GLY A 135 12.80 -12.03 -8.68
N ARG A 136 13.59 -13.06 -9.06
CA ARG A 136 13.35 -14.43 -8.60
C ARG A 136 13.49 -14.55 -7.08
N PHE A 137 14.51 -13.90 -6.51
CA PHE A 137 14.71 -13.89 -5.06
C PHE A 137 13.50 -13.30 -4.35
N LEU A 138 13.05 -12.12 -4.82
CA LEU A 138 11.90 -11.44 -4.21
C LEU A 138 10.64 -12.28 -4.30
N THR A 139 10.40 -12.93 -5.45
CA THR A 139 9.24 -13.82 -5.63
C THR A 139 9.27 -14.99 -4.64
N LYS A 140 10.42 -15.64 -4.53
CA LYS A 140 10.56 -16.78 -3.63
C LYS A 140 10.43 -16.39 -2.15
N LEU A 141 10.97 -15.25 -1.79
CA LEU A 141 10.83 -14.74 -0.42
C LEU A 141 9.38 -14.38 -0.11
N ALA A 142 8.69 -13.72 -1.04
CA ALA A 142 7.28 -13.37 -0.89
C ALA A 142 6.41 -14.61 -0.68
N GLU A 143 6.68 -15.69 -1.43
CA GLU A 143 5.96 -16.97 -1.27
C GLU A 143 6.08 -17.52 0.16
N LYS A 144 7.25 -17.35 0.79
CA LYS A 144 7.46 -17.80 2.16
C LYS A 144 6.72 -16.93 3.18
N ILE A 145 6.63 -15.65 2.93
CA ILE A 145 5.94 -14.71 3.81
C ILE A 145 4.42 -14.95 3.77
N GLU A 146 3.88 -15.38 2.63
CA GLU A 146 2.45 -15.64 2.46
C GLU A 146 1.98 -16.98 3.05
N GLU A 147 2.90 -17.88 3.39
CA GLU A 147 2.54 -19.13 4.06
C GLU A 147 1.96 -18.86 5.50
#